data_92d35ba944530b8ff8125c7d854f92e7
#
_entry.id   92d35ba944530b8ff8125c7d854f92e7
#
_cell.length_a   1.000
_cell.length_b   1.000
_cell.length_c   1.000
_cell.angle_alpha   90.00
_cell.angle_beta   90.00
_cell.angle_gamma   90.00
#
_symmetry.space_group_name_H-M   'P 1'
#
loop_
_entity.id
_entity.type
_entity.pdbx_description
1 polymer ?
#
loop_
_entity_poly.entity_id
_entity_poly.type
_entity_poly.pdbx_seq_one_letter_code
_entity_poly.pdbx_strand_id
1 'polypeptide(L)'
;MIRDTIRATLIFLLLFLASGATDRPQAAGAGARPAVAIELRVMTLNIFYGGDELNLTNGQFCLRPDGCPETLAEVIEAIRAANPDIVGLEEGERNTAAIAGALGWYASERMQIVSRYPLIDPPGGDGIYIFVQLAPGRVAALANVHLPADPYGPYLVRDGAPAEAVRELEESLRLPAIRDQLRVLPALAARGTPVFLTGDFNSPSHLDWTEAVVAVRDVVRYPFAWPVSVALANAGFRDSYRRVHPDPVAVPGFTWTPGSPEAVKNEVHDRIDWVLTAGPATARDSRVVGEAGGPDVEIPFNPWPTDHRGVVSTFDVTPGVSPVMVAVGKRSLSVGDDLPVVFHATGRRGERVAVVPAGGTAASAVAVRPTGAGSPTDGTIVFSTTSLAPDAYEAVLLDASDTVLSRSPFWLYAAGAPATVATSQSVYAIGEPIEVSWTHAPGMRWDWLGIYSPGESGNSKLATTRNSGYGGNGHYRLYAYTRTAIEGTTTFNADSFVGYSTWPLQPGNYEVRLLLDDGYRSAATSAPFKVVQP
;
A
#
# COMPACT_ATOMS: atom_id res chain seq x y z
N MET A 1 -44.52 -35.88 -48.13
CA MET A 1 -43.52 -36.85 -48.52
C MET A 1 -42.32 -36.53 -47.63
N ILE A 2 -42.30 -37.04 -46.41
CA ILE A 2 -41.76 -38.29 -45.85
C ILE A 2 -40.32 -38.49 -46.28
N ARG A 3 -39.40 -38.32 -45.33
CA ARG A 3 -38.38 -39.31 -44.98
C ARG A 3 -37.67 -38.96 -43.65
N ASP A 4 -37.93 -39.81 -42.69
CA ASP A 4 -37.24 -39.97 -41.43
C ASP A 4 -35.77 -40.35 -41.63
N THR A 5 -34.91 -39.86 -40.77
CA THR A 5 -33.61 -40.53 -40.54
C THR A 5 -33.30 -40.55 -39.04
N ILE A 6 -33.47 -41.70 -38.47
CA ILE A 6 -33.09 -42.11 -37.11
C ILE A 6 -31.55 -42.09 -37.00
N ARG A 7 -31.01 -41.42 -35.99
CA ARG A 7 -29.61 -41.58 -35.55
C ARG A 7 -29.59 -42.30 -34.20
N ALA A 8 -29.08 -43.49 -34.25
CA ALA A 8 -28.81 -44.34 -33.11
C ALA A 8 -27.66 -43.76 -32.23
N THR A 9 -27.91 -43.60 -30.94
CA THR A 9 -26.89 -43.25 -29.95
C THR A 9 -26.28 -44.55 -29.40
N LEU A 10 -25.00 -44.79 -29.67
CA LEU A 10 -24.21 -45.86 -29.06
C LEU A 10 -23.79 -45.43 -27.65
N ILE A 11 -24.28 -46.16 -26.65
CA ILE A 11 -23.84 -46.03 -25.25
C ILE A 11 -22.64 -46.98 -25.08
N PHE A 12 -21.43 -46.40 -24.84
CA PHE A 12 -20.27 -47.15 -24.38
C PHE A 12 -20.29 -47.24 -22.85
N LEU A 13 -20.50 -48.44 -22.36
CA LEU A 13 -20.40 -48.81 -20.96
C LEU A 13 -18.92 -49.12 -20.64
N LEU A 14 -18.19 -48.20 -19.97
CA LEU A 14 -16.85 -48.46 -19.46
C LEU A 14 -16.97 -49.03 -18.04
N LEU A 15 -16.65 -50.30 -17.89
CA LEU A 15 -16.43 -50.92 -16.59
C LEU A 15 -15.12 -50.38 -15.98
N PHE A 16 -15.20 -49.61 -14.89
CA PHE A 16 -14.05 -49.32 -14.04
C PHE A 16 -13.89 -50.43 -13.00
N LEU A 17 -12.82 -51.19 -13.12
CA LEU A 17 -12.33 -52.07 -12.07
C LEU A 17 -11.80 -51.19 -10.91
N ALA A 18 -12.51 -51.18 -9.79
CA ALA A 18 -12.06 -50.55 -8.55
C ALA A 18 -10.95 -51.39 -7.92
N SER A 19 -9.70 -50.96 -8.06
CA SER A 19 -8.60 -51.40 -7.18
C SER A 19 -8.73 -50.70 -5.84
N GLY A 20 -9.12 -51.43 -4.81
CA GLY A 20 -9.20 -50.94 -3.45
C GLY A 20 -7.83 -50.56 -2.92
N ALA A 21 -7.54 -49.27 -2.93
CA ALA A 21 -6.52 -48.69 -2.09
C ALA A 21 -7.16 -48.36 -0.72
N THR A 22 -6.75 -49.06 0.31
CA THR A 22 -7.13 -48.76 1.68
C THR A 22 -6.47 -47.45 2.08
N ASP A 23 -7.24 -46.36 2.06
CA ASP A 23 -6.86 -45.09 2.66
C ASP A 23 -6.64 -45.32 4.17
N ARG A 24 -5.36 -45.36 4.58
CA ARG A 24 -5.02 -45.17 5.97
C ARG A 24 -5.36 -43.72 6.33
N PRO A 25 -6.13 -43.47 7.42
CA PRO A 25 -6.36 -42.12 7.88
C PRO A 25 -4.99 -41.51 8.19
N GLN A 26 -4.65 -40.45 7.49
CA GLN A 26 -3.49 -39.61 7.75
C GLN A 26 -3.66 -39.09 9.18
N ALA A 27 -2.71 -39.40 10.06
CA ALA A 27 -2.73 -38.94 11.44
C ALA A 27 -2.87 -37.41 11.41
N ALA A 28 -3.98 -36.90 11.96
CA ALA A 28 -4.18 -35.49 12.18
C ALA A 28 -2.97 -34.99 12.99
N GLY A 29 -2.19 -34.11 12.37
CA GLY A 29 -1.08 -33.44 13.04
C GLY A 29 -1.57 -32.84 14.34
N ALA A 30 -0.72 -32.86 15.37
CA ALA A 30 -0.99 -32.40 16.72
C ALA A 30 -1.76 -31.08 16.63
N GLY A 31 -3.03 -31.11 17.08
CA GLY A 31 -3.99 -30.03 16.89
C GLY A 31 -3.41 -28.70 17.38
N ALA A 32 -3.22 -27.76 16.47
CA ALA A 32 -2.89 -26.40 16.84
C ALA A 32 -3.97 -25.93 17.84
N ARG A 33 -3.52 -25.54 19.04
CA ARG A 33 -4.44 -24.95 20.03
C ARG A 33 -5.28 -23.87 19.33
N PRO A 34 -6.60 -23.80 19.61
CA PRO A 34 -7.43 -22.74 19.05
C PRO A 34 -6.75 -21.40 19.34
N ALA A 35 -6.66 -20.55 18.33
CA ALA A 35 -6.08 -19.22 18.50
C ALA A 35 -6.95 -18.46 19.50
N VAL A 36 -6.34 -17.97 20.58
CA VAL A 36 -7.01 -17.09 21.53
C VAL A 36 -7.21 -15.75 20.84
N ALA A 37 -8.41 -15.20 20.91
CA ALA A 37 -8.68 -13.85 20.44
C ALA A 37 -7.82 -12.87 21.24
N ILE A 38 -7.23 -11.91 20.56
CA ILE A 38 -6.44 -10.82 21.14
C ILE A 38 -7.09 -9.48 20.81
N GLU A 39 -6.88 -8.50 21.66
CA GLU A 39 -7.18 -7.12 21.34
C GLU A 39 -6.08 -6.54 20.46
N LEU A 40 -6.45 -5.81 19.41
CA LEU A 40 -5.53 -5.14 18.50
C LEU A 40 -6.07 -3.76 18.15
N ARG A 41 -5.20 -2.75 18.25
CA ARG A 41 -5.52 -1.36 17.90
C ARG A 41 -4.84 -1.00 16.59
N VAL A 42 -5.63 -0.69 15.58
CA VAL A 42 -5.16 -0.32 14.23
C VAL A 42 -5.54 1.12 13.94
N MET A 43 -4.59 1.90 13.46
CA MET A 43 -4.75 3.32 13.13
C MET A 43 -4.40 3.59 11.67
N THR A 44 -5.03 4.58 11.06
CA THR A 44 -4.62 5.26 9.84
C THR A 44 -4.37 6.73 10.13
N LEU A 45 -3.35 7.31 9.52
CA LEU A 45 -3.03 8.73 9.66
C LEU A 45 -2.27 9.23 8.44
N ASN A 46 -2.87 10.11 7.67
CA ASN A 46 -2.15 10.93 6.70
C ASN A 46 -1.36 11.99 7.46
N ILE A 47 -0.03 12.00 7.27
CA ILE A 47 0.89 12.83 8.06
C ILE A 47 1.40 14.08 7.33
N PHE A 48 0.88 14.35 6.14
CA PHE A 48 1.23 15.51 5.33
C PHE A 48 2.71 15.59 4.94
N TYR A 49 3.04 15.08 3.74
CA TYR A 49 4.37 15.14 3.11
C TYR A 49 5.53 14.78 4.05
N GLY A 50 5.50 13.57 4.58
CA GLY A 50 6.53 13.06 5.49
C GLY A 50 6.35 13.44 6.96
N GLY A 51 5.33 14.24 7.30
CA GLY A 51 5.06 14.70 8.67
C GLY A 51 5.99 15.81 9.15
N ASP A 52 6.83 16.36 8.26
CA ASP A 52 7.75 17.45 8.56
C ASP A 52 7.61 18.66 7.62
N GLU A 53 6.53 18.69 6.83
CA GLU A 53 6.30 19.75 5.85
C GLU A 53 5.28 20.82 6.32
N LEU A 54 4.65 20.66 7.46
CA LEU A 54 3.78 21.67 8.05
C LEU A 54 4.56 22.53 9.05
N ASN A 55 4.48 23.85 8.91
CA ASN A 55 4.98 24.78 9.94
C ASN A 55 3.87 25.04 10.97
N LEU A 56 4.01 24.47 12.16
CA LEU A 56 3.02 24.58 13.25
C LEU A 56 2.78 26.00 13.75
N THR A 57 3.70 26.94 13.48
CA THR A 57 3.56 28.32 13.94
C THR A 57 2.57 29.13 13.11
N ASN A 58 2.47 28.84 11.81
CA ASN A 58 1.66 29.63 10.86
C ASN A 58 0.72 28.80 9.98
N GLY A 59 0.71 27.46 10.12
CA GLY A 59 -0.12 26.57 9.35
C GLY A 59 0.23 26.50 7.84
N GLN A 60 1.43 26.97 7.47
CA GLN A 60 1.89 26.96 6.08
C GLN A 60 2.93 25.85 5.86
N PHE A 61 3.30 25.62 4.60
CA PHE A 61 4.40 24.71 4.29
C PHE A 61 5.70 25.10 5.00
N CYS A 62 6.43 24.09 5.46
CA CYS A 62 7.78 24.27 5.99
C CYS A 62 8.75 24.57 4.84
N LEU A 63 9.29 25.80 4.82
CA LEU A 63 10.22 26.25 3.78
C LEU A 63 11.69 25.91 4.07
N ARG A 64 11.97 25.23 5.20
CA ARG A 64 13.32 24.79 5.54
C ARG A 64 13.75 23.61 4.64
N PRO A 65 15.01 23.59 4.16
CA PRO A 65 15.48 22.51 3.29
C PRO A 65 15.34 21.10 3.90
N ASP A 66 15.51 21.00 5.22
CA ASP A 66 15.48 19.73 5.97
C ASP A 66 14.12 19.47 6.65
N GLY A 67 13.08 20.21 6.26
CA GLY A 67 11.75 20.12 6.88
C GLY A 67 11.66 20.79 8.26
N CYS A 68 10.55 20.55 8.93
CA CYS A 68 10.25 21.02 10.29
C CYS A 68 10.26 19.81 11.25
N PRO A 69 11.41 19.40 11.81
CA PRO A 69 11.53 18.23 12.66
C PRO A 69 10.69 18.31 13.93
N GLU A 70 10.35 19.53 14.38
CA GLU A 70 9.39 19.74 15.47
C GLU A 70 7.99 19.22 15.11
N THR A 71 7.56 19.36 13.86
CA THR A 71 6.27 18.83 13.40
C THR A 71 6.27 17.31 13.36
N LEU A 72 7.35 16.71 12.85
CA LEU A 72 7.52 15.26 12.90
C LEU A 72 7.50 14.73 14.34
N ALA A 73 8.10 15.46 15.28
CA ALA A 73 8.04 15.10 16.70
C ALA A 73 6.60 15.10 17.23
N GLU A 74 5.77 16.08 16.85
CA GLU A 74 4.35 16.14 17.24
C GLU A 74 3.52 15.02 16.55
N VAL A 75 3.83 14.63 15.31
CA VAL A 75 3.22 13.43 14.67
C VAL A 75 3.49 12.19 15.52
N ILE A 76 4.73 11.99 15.97
CA ILE A 76 5.10 10.86 16.83
C ILE A 76 4.35 10.89 18.16
N GLU A 77 4.22 12.07 18.79
CA GLU A 77 3.48 12.21 20.05
C GLU A 77 1.96 12.02 19.85
N ALA A 78 1.38 12.47 18.73
CA ALA A 78 -0.02 12.19 18.39
C ALA A 78 -0.27 10.69 18.25
N ILE A 79 0.64 9.95 17.61
CA ILE A 79 0.56 8.47 17.52
C ILE A 79 0.66 7.85 18.93
N ARG A 80 1.56 8.34 19.81
CA ARG A 80 1.66 7.86 21.19
C ARG A 80 0.38 8.12 21.98
N ALA A 81 -0.22 9.29 21.83
CA ALA A 81 -1.48 9.66 22.48
C ALA A 81 -2.64 8.77 22.04
N ALA A 82 -2.72 8.44 20.76
CA ALA A 82 -3.68 7.50 20.21
C ALA A 82 -3.43 6.06 20.68
N ASN A 83 -2.20 5.71 21.06
CA ASN A 83 -1.76 4.42 21.56
C ASN A 83 -2.19 3.22 20.69
N PRO A 84 -1.95 3.22 19.38
CA PRO A 84 -2.21 2.08 18.51
C PRO A 84 -1.14 0.98 18.68
N ASP A 85 -1.42 -0.20 18.15
CA ASP A 85 -0.44 -1.27 17.97
C ASP A 85 0.19 -1.24 16.57
N ILE A 86 -0.59 -0.76 15.60
CA ILE A 86 -0.21 -0.68 14.19
C ILE A 86 -0.74 0.61 13.61
N VAL A 87 0.05 1.28 12.77
CA VAL A 87 -0.37 2.48 12.03
C VAL A 87 -0.06 2.30 10.55
N GLY A 88 -1.05 2.47 9.68
CA GLY A 88 -0.87 2.85 8.28
C GLY A 88 -0.64 4.36 8.23
N LEU A 89 0.46 4.75 7.59
CA LEU A 89 0.80 6.15 7.36
C LEU A 89 0.52 6.46 5.89
N GLU A 90 -0.17 7.54 5.62
CA GLU A 90 -0.27 8.10 4.28
C GLU A 90 0.63 9.33 4.22
N GLU A 91 1.26 9.52 3.07
CA GLU A 91 2.30 10.52 2.88
C GLU A 91 3.50 10.35 3.84
N GLY A 92 3.79 9.10 4.23
CA GLY A 92 4.89 8.78 5.17
C GLY A 92 6.27 9.06 4.61
N GLU A 93 6.40 9.05 3.29
CA GLU A 93 7.62 9.36 2.53
C GLU A 93 8.89 8.78 3.21
N ARG A 94 9.94 9.57 3.28
CA ARG A 94 11.24 9.21 3.88
C ARG A 94 11.23 8.98 5.39
N ASN A 95 10.13 9.33 6.09
CA ASN A 95 10.13 9.39 7.55
C ASN A 95 9.52 8.17 8.25
N THR A 96 8.96 7.20 7.50
CA THR A 96 8.39 5.96 8.09
C THR A 96 9.36 5.25 9.04
N ALA A 97 10.61 5.05 8.63
CA ALA A 97 11.63 4.42 9.47
C ALA A 97 12.02 5.29 10.68
N ALA A 98 12.08 6.62 10.52
CA ALA A 98 12.38 7.55 11.60
C ALA A 98 11.28 7.54 12.67
N ILE A 99 10.01 7.54 12.27
CA ILE A 99 8.85 7.42 13.16
C ILE A 99 8.90 6.10 13.93
N ALA A 100 9.11 4.97 13.23
CA ALA A 100 9.23 3.67 13.88
C ALA A 100 10.38 3.62 14.88
N GLY A 101 11.56 4.16 14.51
CA GLY A 101 12.73 4.25 15.39
C GLY A 101 12.46 5.04 16.66
N ALA A 102 11.80 6.19 16.55
CA ALA A 102 11.43 7.02 17.70
C ALA A 102 10.38 6.36 18.62
N LEU A 103 9.49 5.52 18.04
CA LEU A 103 8.51 4.74 18.80
C LEU A 103 9.10 3.45 19.40
N GLY A 104 10.27 3.00 18.92
CA GLY A 104 10.85 1.70 19.26
C GLY A 104 10.09 0.52 18.61
N TRP A 105 9.55 0.73 17.41
CA TRP A 105 8.67 -0.19 16.68
C TRP A 105 9.35 -0.71 15.41
N TYR A 106 8.69 -1.67 14.75
CA TYR A 106 9.04 -2.17 13.43
C TYR A 106 8.48 -1.25 12.34
N ALA A 107 9.18 -1.17 11.21
CA ALA A 107 8.76 -0.42 10.03
C ALA A 107 8.68 -1.30 8.78
N SER A 108 7.70 -1.03 7.95
CA SER A 108 7.73 -1.34 6.52
C SER A 108 7.72 -0.03 5.76
N GLU A 109 8.90 0.46 5.40
CA GLU A 109 9.02 1.66 4.56
C GLU A 109 8.29 1.47 3.23
N ARG A 110 8.39 0.26 2.66
CA ARG A 110 7.74 -0.11 1.40
C ARG A 110 6.22 0.09 1.39
N MET A 111 5.57 -0.04 2.54
CA MET A 111 4.11 0.07 2.70
C MET A 111 3.70 1.24 3.56
N GLN A 112 4.67 2.05 4.03
CA GLN A 112 4.45 3.14 4.97
C GLN A 112 3.66 2.68 6.21
N ILE A 113 4.11 1.58 6.84
CA ILE A 113 3.46 0.99 8.01
C ILE A 113 4.46 0.93 9.16
N VAL A 114 4.01 1.31 10.36
CA VAL A 114 4.75 1.11 11.61
C VAL A 114 3.96 0.24 12.58
N SER A 115 4.63 -0.62 13.36
CA SER A 115 3.97 -1.62 14.19
C SER A 115 4.78 -1.98 15.42
N ARG A 116 4.10 -2.26 16.53
CA ARG A 116 4.71 -2.93 17.71
C ARG A 116 5.09 -4.38 17.43
N TYR A 117 4.48 -4.99 16.43
CA TYR A 117 4.69 -6.38 16.04
C TYR A 117 5.61 -6.48 14.83
N PRO A 118 6.39 -7.58 14.70
CA PRO A 118 7.21 -7.80 13.52
C PRO A 118 6.39 -7.76 12.23
N LEU A 119 6.95 -7.15 11.20
CA LEU A 119 6.36 -7.01 9.87
C LEU A 119 7.09 -7.93 8.89
N ILE A 120 6.33 -8.64 8.07
CA ILE A 120 6.85 -9.60 7.10
C ILE A 120 6.29 -9.27 5.73
N ASP A 121 7.15 -8.94 4.76
CA ASP A 121 6.76 -8.74 3.34
C ASP A 121 6.68 -10.11 2.65
N PRO A 122 5.49 -10.71 2.50
CA PRO A 122 5.37 -12.08 2.02
C PRO A 122 5.70 -12.21 0.54
N PRO A 123 6.19 -13.38 0.09
CA PRO A 123 6.30 -13.69 -1.33
C PRO A 123 4.93 -13.55 -2.02
N GLY A 124 4.89 -12.84 -3.14
CA GLY A 124 3.65 -12.54 -3.87
C GLY A 124 2.73 -11.51 -3.19
N GLY A 125 3.19 -10.86 -2.13
CA GLY A 125 2.52 -9.69 -1.54
C GLY A 125 2.60 -8.46 -2.44
N ASP A 126 3.68 -8.34 -3.19
CA ASP A 126 3.93 -7.35 -4.25
C ASP A 126 3.53 -5.91 -3.89
N GLY A 127 3.79 -5.53 -2.61
CA GLY A 127 3.40 -4.22 -2.08
C GLY A 127 1.90 -4.02 -1.92
N ILE A 128 1.07 -5.07 -2.03
CA ILE A 128 -0.38 -5.00 -1.82
C ILE A 128 -0.71 -5.11 -0.34
N TYR A 129 0.02 -5.99 0.38
CA TYR A 129 -0.15 -6.21 1.82
C TYR A 129 1.14 -6.74 2.44
N ILE A 130 1.23 -6.65 3.75
CA ILE A 130 2.23 -7.31 4.58
C ILE A 130 1.56 -8.18 5.63
N PHE A 131 2.29 -9.14 6.20
CA PHE A 131 1.86 -9.81 7.42
C PHE A 131 2.42 -9.10 8.65
N VAL A 132 1.55 -8.98 9.66
CA VAL A 132 1.87 -8.58 11.03
C VAL A 132 1.93 -9.85 11.86
N GLN A 133 3.09 -10.19 12.42
CA GLN A 133 3.27 -11.40 13.22
C GLN A 133 2.79 -11.15 14.65
N LEU A 134 1.55 -11.49 14.92
CA LEU A 134 0.91 -11.28 16.23
C LEU A 134 1.38 -12.27 17.31
N ALA A 135 1.83 -13.45 16.89
CA ALA A 135 2.50 -14.46 17.72
C ALA A 135 3.28 -15.42 16.80
N PRO A 136 4.16 -16.29 17.32
CA PRO A 136 4.83 -17.31 16.52
C PRO A 136 3.81 -18.14 15.72
N GLY A 137 3.99 -18.23 14.39
CA GLY A 137 3.11 -18.91 13.46
C GLY A 137 1.70 -18.30 13.32
N ARG A 138 1.49 -17.07 13.78
CA ARG A 138 0.19 -16.41 13.79
C ARG A 138 0.28 -14.98 13.24
N VAL A 139 -0.54 -14.68 12.25
CA VAL A 139 -0.48 -13.41 11.53
C VAL A 139 -1.85 -12.76 11.36
N ALA A 140 -1.82 -11.46 11.13
CA ALA A 140 -2.84 -10.69 10.42
C ALA A 140 -2.25 -10.16 9.13
N ALA A 141 -3.06 -9.90 8.12
CA ALA A 141 -2.66 -9.17 6.93
C ALA A 141 -3.05 -7.69 7.09
N LEU A 142 -2.16 -6.80 6.71
CA LEU A 142 -2.41 -5.35 6.67
C LEU A 142 -2.04 -4.80 5.31
N ALA A 143 -2.93 -4.04 4.72
CA ALA A 143 -2.70 -3.20 3.55
C ALA A 143 -2.89 -1.74 3.95
N ASN A 144 -2.10 -0.85 3.37
CA ASN A 144 -2.25 0.59 3.50
C ASN A 144 -2.38 1.20 2.11
N VAL A 145 -3.27 2.19 1.93
CA VAL A 145 -3.51 2.85 0.64
C VAL A 145 -3.56 4.35 0.79
N HIS A 146 -3.08 5.05 -0.24
CA HIS A 146 -3.33 6.46 -0.47
C HIS A 146 -3.83 6.58 -1.90
N LEU A 147 -5.11 6.92 -2.09
CA LEU A 147 -5.72 6.99 -3.42
C LEU A 147 -5.55 8.38 -4.01
N PRO A 148 -5.66 8.55 -5.34
CA PRO A 148 -5.48 9.85 -5.98
C PRO A 148 -6.37 10.93 -5.37
N ALA A 149 -5.77 12.07 -4.97
CA ALA A 149 -6.49 13.18 -4.35
C ALA A 149 -7.37 13.93 -5.34
N ASP A 150 -6.81 14.30 -6.48
CA ASP A 150 -7.43 15.19 -7.44
C ASP A 150 -7.78 14.50 -8.77
N PRO A 151 -8.89 14.90 -9.42
CA PRO A 151 -9.96 15.78 -8.94
C PRO A 151 -10.75 15.16 -7.79
N TYR A 152 -11.12 15.95 -6.77
CA TYR A 152 -11.86 15.48 -5.61
C TYR A 152 -13.36 15.46 -5.89
N GLY A 153 -13.97 14.28 -5.89
CA GLY A 153 -15.38 14.07 -6.25
C GLY A 153 -16.36 14.92 -5.43
N PRO A 154 -16.23 15.04 -4.10
CA PRO A 154 -17.08 15.88 -3.27
C PRO A 154 -17.09 17.36 -3.67
N TYR A 155 -15.98 17.93 -4.13
CA TYR A 155 -15.97 19.30 -4.63
C TYR A 155 -16.80 19.45 -5.90
N LEU A 156 -16.76 18.44 -6.79
CA LEU A 156 -17.62 18.47 -7.99
C LEU A 156 -19.10 18.44 -7.61
N VAL A 157 -19.50 17.65 -6.60
CA VAL A 157 -20.87 17.65 -6.09
C VAL A 157 -21.25 19.02 -5.53
N ARG A 158 -20.42 19.58 -4.64
CA ARG A 158 -20.62 20.92 -4.09
C ARG A 158 -20.85 21.95 -5.19
N ASP A 159 -20.07 21.89 -6.26
CA ASP A 159 -20.08 22.83 -7.38
C ASP A 159 -21.18 22.51 -8.42
N GLY A 160 -22.00 21.48 -8.19
CA GLY A 160 -23.22 21.20 -8.94
C GLY A 160 -23.08 20.19 -10.06
N ALA A 161 -22.01 19.40 -10.08
CA ALA A 161 -21.88 18.31 -11.04
C ALA A 161 -22.99 17.25 -10.84
N PRO A 162 -23.52 16.67 -11.92
CA PRO A 162 -24.49 15.59 -11.84
C PRO A 162 -23.82 14.30 -11.33
N ALA A 163 -24.58 13.46 -10.63
CA ALA A 163 -24.10 12.22 -10.02
C ALA A 163 -23.38 11.30 -11.02
N GLU A 164 -23.79 11.25 -12.27
CA GLU A 164 -23.17 10.42 -13.29
C GLU A 164 -21.73 10.86 -13.61
N ALA A 165 -21.50 12.16 -13.75
CA ALA A 165 -20.14 12.68 -13.99
C ALA A 165 -19.18 12.40 -12.81
N VAL A 166 -19.70 12.47 -11.58
CA VAL A 166 -18.92 12.10 -10.38
C VAL A 166 -18.64 10.60 -10.35
N ARG A 167 -19.61 9.77 -10.74
CA ARG A 167 -19.44 8.32 -10.84
C ARG A 167 -18.38 7.94 -11.86
N GLU A 168 -18.44 8.51 -13.07
CA GLU A 168 -17.46 8.28 -14.14
C GLU A 168 -16.04 8.66 -13.68
N LEU A 169 -15.90 9.78 -12.97
CA LEU A 169 -14.61 10.17 -12.37
C LEU A 169 -14.10 9.10 -11.39
N GLU A 170 -14.91 8.73 -10.41
CA GLU A 170 -14.50 7.77 -9.36
C GLU A 170 -14.19 6.38 -9.95
N GLU A 171 -14.97 5.91 -10.92
CA GLU A 171 -14.77 4.63 -11.61
C GLU A 171 -13.54 4.64 -12.52
N SER A 172 -13.16 5.78 -13.07
CA SER A 172 -11.97 5.91 -13.91
C SER A 172 -10.68 6.18 -13.13
N LEU A 173 -10.76 6.81 -11.96
CA LEU A 173 -9.60 7.26 -11.21
C LEU A 173 -9.33 6.38 -9.98
N ARG A 174 -10.23 6.33 -9.01
CA ARG A 174 -10.00 5.72 -7.69
C ARG A 174 -10.31 4.22 -7.65
N LEU A 175 -11.33 3.77 -8.35
CA LEU A 175 -11.66 2.35 -8.39
C LEU A 175 -10.54 1.48 -9.01
N PRO A 176 -9.85 1.89 -10.09
CA PRO A 176 -8.67 1.18 -10.58
C PRO A 176 -7.50 1.16 -9.58
N ALA A 177 -7.33 2.20 -8.77
CA ALA A 177 -6.24 2.30 -7.80
C ALA A 177 -6.36 1.29 -6.64
N ILE A 178 -7.58 0.81 -6.32
CA ILE A 178 -7.85 -0.20 -5.27
C ILE A 178 -8.01 -1.62 -5.83
N ARG A 179 -7.88 -1.83 -7.14
CA ARG A 179 -8.16 -3.11 -7.81
C ARG A 179 -7.36 -4.28 -7.26
N ASP A 180 -6.08 -4.07 -6.96
CA ASP A 180 -5.21 -5.13 -6.47
C ASP A 180 -5.61 -5.57 -5.06
N GLN A 181 -5.99 -4.66 -4.19
CA GLN A 181 -6.52 -4.96 -2.86
C GLN A 181 -7.82 -5.75 -2.96
N LEU A 182 -8.75 -5.33 -3.82
CA LEU A 182 -10.01 -6.04 -4.08
C LEU A 182 -9.79 -7.47 -4.62
N ARG A 183 -8.73 -7.69 -5.39
CA ARG A 183 -8.39 -9.00 -5.94
C ARG A 183 -7.75 -9.93 -4.91
N VAL A 184 -6.88 -9.42 -4.03
CA VAL A 184 -6.01 -10.23 -3.19
C VAL A 184 -6.55 -10.40 -1.76
N LEU A 185 -6.99 -9.32 -1.13
CA LEU A 185 -7.30 -9.31 0.30
C LEU A 185 -8.52 -10.19 0.68
N PRO A 186 -9.62 -10.23 -0.11
CA PRO A 186 -10.75 -11.08 0.21
C PRO A 186 -10.39 -12.57 0.26
N ALA A 187 -9.44 -13.01 -0.58
CA ALA A 187 -8.98 -14.39 -0.59
C ALA A 187 -8.19 -14.75 0.69
N LEU A 188 -7.46 -13.82 1.28
CA LEU A 188 -6.81 -14.00 2.59
C LEU A 188 -7.86 -14.12 3.70
N ALA A 189 -8.84 -13.22 3.71
CA ALA A 189 -9.94 -13.25 4.68
C ALA A 189 -10.74 -14.55 4.61
N ALA A 190 -11.05 -15.04 3.41
CA ALA A 190 -11.76 -16.31 3.19
C ALA A 190 -10.99 -17.54 3.70
N ARG A 191 -9.65 -17.45 3.80
CA ARG A 191 -8.79 -18.50 4.37
C ARG A 191 -8.64 -18.38 5.89
N GLY A 192 -9.36 -17.46 6.54
CA GLY A 192 -9.33 -17.26 7.98
C GLY A 192 -8.19 -16.38 8.47
N THR A 193 -7.53 -15.62 7.61
CA THR A 193 -6.59 -14.57 8.01
C THR A 193 -7.38 -13.31 8.32
N PRO A 194 -7.24 -12.69 9.51
CA PRO A 194 -7.79 -11.35 9.73
C PRO A 194 -7.05 -10.35 8.83
N VAL A 195 -7.81 -9.54 8.11
CA VAL A 195 -7.31 -8.57 7.15
C VAL A 195 -7.73 -7.17 7.58
N PHE A 196 -6.78 -6.26 7.61
CA PHE A 196 -6.99 -4.84 7.81
C PHE A 196 -6.60 -4.08 6.54
N LEU A 197 -7.37 -3.04 6.23
CA LEU A 197 -7.09 -2.10 5.17
C LEU A 197 -7.24 -0.70 5.75
N THR A 198 -6.11 0.00 5.86
CA THR A 198 -6.02 1.39 6.31
C THR A 198 -5.77 2.29 5.12
N GLY A 199 -6.06 3.58 5.23
CA GLY A 199 -5.68 4.52 4.20
C GLY A 199 -6.47 5.81 4.20
N ASP A 200 -5.90 6.79 3.50
CA ASP A 200 -6.58 7.92 2.92
C ASP A 200 -7.13 7.50 1.53
N PHE A 201 -8.42 7.33 1.47
CA PHE A 201 -9.09 6.89 0.24
C PHE A 201 -9.40 8.05 -0.71
N ASN A 202 -9.23 9.29 -0.26
CA ASN A 202 -9.58 10.49 -1.03
C ASN A 202 -10.98 10.40 -1.67
N SER A 203 -11.85 9.64 -1.04
CA SER A 203 -13.23 9.39 -1.42
C SER A 203 -14.05 9.10 -0.16
N PRO A 204 -15.23 9.68 0.02
CA PRO A 204 -16.07 9.39 1.17
C PRO A 204 -16.65 7.98 1.15
N SER A 205 -17.10 7.50 2.31
CA SER A 205 -17.87 6.27 2.40
C SER A 205 -19.30 6.46 1.90
N HIS A 206 -19.85 5.46 1.20
CA HIS A 206 -21.27 5.44 0.85
C HIS A 206 -22.19 5.46 2.08
N LEU A 207 -21.66 5.08 3.26
CA LEU A 207 -22.38 5.12 4.54
C LEU A 207 -22.47 6.55 5.11
N ASP A 208 -21.68 7.49 4.56
CA ASP A 208 -21.59 8.87 5.04
C ASP A 208 -22.39 9.85 4.16
N TRP A 209 -22.72 9.46 2.93
CA TRP A 209 -23.45 10.29 1.96
C TRP A 209 -24.88 9.77 1.73
N THR A 210 -25.69 9.85 2.77
CA THR A 210 -27.06 9.33 2.81
C THR A 210 -28.10 10.45 2.64
N GLU A 211 -29.37 10.09 2.39
CA GLU A 211 -30.50 11.04 2.37
C GLU A 211 -30.58 11.88 3.65
N ALA A 212 -30.29 11.27 4.81
CA ALA A 212 -30.33 11.97 6.09
C ALA A 212 -29.23 13.06 6.16
N VAL A 213 -28.05 12.80 5.60
CA VAL A 213 -26.94 13.75 5.57
C VAL A 213 -27.24 14.89 4.59
N VAL A 214 -27.82 14.59 3.42
CA VAL A 214 -28.30 15.61 2.47
C VAL A 214 -29.27 16.60 3.13
N ALA A 215 -30.13 16.11 4.02
CA ALA A 215 -31.11 16.97 4.71
C ALA A 215 -30.49 18.00 5.66
N VAL A 216 -29.22 17.83 6.08
CA VAL A 216 -28.56 18.67 7.09
C VAL A 216 -27.24 19.31 6.63
N ARG A 217 -26.73 18.95 5.44
CA ARG A 217 -25.46 19.45 4.90
C ARG A 217 -25.65 19.96 3.47
N ASP A 218 -25.72 21.26 3.28
CA ASP A 218 -25.97 21.92 1.96
C ASP A 218 -24.91 21.60 0.91
N VAL A 219 -23.67 21.29 1.32
CA VAL A 219 -22.58 20.93 0.42
C VAL A 219 -22.75 19.51 -0.17
N VAL A 220 -23.53 18.65 0.49
CA VAL A 220 -23.88 17.30 0.04
C VAL A 220 -25.23 17.37 -0.70
N ARG A 221 -25.21 17.60 -2.01
CA ARG A 221 -26.42 17.93 -2.81
C ARG A 221 -27.33 16.75 -3.09
N TYR A 222 -26.80 15.51 -2.99
CA TYR A 222 -27.55 14.26 -3.20
C TYR A 222 -26.84 13.10 -2.49
N PRO A 223 -27.57 12.03 -2.14
CA PRO A 223 -26.93 10.83 -1.62
C PRO A 223 -26.11 10.18 -2.72
N PHE A 224 -24.93 9.63 -2.35
CA PHE A 224 -24.05 9.07 -3.35
C PHE A 224 -23.39 7.77 -2.89
N ALA A 225 -23.52 6.73 -3.74
CA ALA A 225 -22.90 5.44 -3.54
C ALA A 225 -21.47 5.45 -4.09
N TRP A 226 -20.52 5.96 -3.32
CA TRP A 226 -19.10 6.09 -3.69
C TRP A 226 -18.51 4.77 -4.15
N PRO A 227 -18.02 4.64 -5.39
CA PRO A 227 -17.67 3.36 -6.03
C PRO A 227 -16.64 2.53 -5.25
N VAL A 228 -15.58 3.15 -4.72
CA VAL A 228 -14.55 2.47 -3.93
C VAL A 228 -15.14 1.85 -2.66
N SER A 229 -15.89 2.63 -1.92
CA SER A 229 -16.52 2.21 -0.67
C SER A 229 -17.52 1.06 -0.90
N VAL A 230 -18.35 1.15 -1.94
CA VAL A 230 -19.28 0.09 -2.32
C VAL A 230 -18.56 -1.18 -2.75
N ALA A 231 -17.50 -1.05 -3.56
CA ALA A 231 -16.72 -2.20 -4.02
C ALA A 231 -16.06 -2.95 -2.84
N LEU A 232 -15.49 -2.22 -1.87
CA LEU A 232 -14.92 -2.81 -0.67
C LEU A 232 -15.96 -3.49 0.22
N ALA A 233 -17.13 -2.88 0.41
CA ALA A 233 -18.23 -3.49 1.15
C ALA A 233 -18.71 -4.79 0.47
N ASN A 234 -18.86 -4.80 -0.85
CA ASN A 234 -19.22 -5.97 -1.64
C ASN A 234 -18.16 -7.07 -1.58
N ALA A 235 -16.89 -6.70 -1.40
CA ALA A 235 -15.77 -7.63 -1.21
C ALA A 235 -15.67 -8.16 0.24
N GLY A 236 -16.60 -7.79 1.14
CA GLY A 236 -16.70 -8.29 2.51
C GLY A 236 -15.94 -7.46 3.55
N PHE A 237 -15.42 -6.29 3.20
CA PHE A 237 -14.85 -5.36 4.16
C PHE A 237 -15.94 -4.66 4.97
N ARG A 238 -15.64 -4.42 6.23
CA ARG A 238 -16.50 -3.71 7.18
C ARG A 238 -15.79 -2.46 7.66
N ASP A 239 -16.47 -1.34 7.59
CA ASP A 239 -16.02 -0.06 8.11
C ASP A 239 -16.09 -0.08 9.64
N SER A 240 -14.95 0.05 10.30
CA SER A 240 -14.87 -0.02 11.76
C SER A 240 -15.55 1.17 12.43
N TYR A 241 -15.39 2.38 11.85
CA TYR A 241 -15.99 3.59 12.42
C TYR A 241 -17.52 3.54 12.34
N ARG A 242 -18.08 3.24 11.16
CA ARG A 242 -19.54 3.13 10.98
C ARG A 242 -20.14 1.91 11.70
N ARG A 243 -19.34 0.91 12.00
CA ARG A 243 -19.74 -0.20 12.88
C ARG A 243 -20.01 0.27 14.30
N VAL A 244 -19.21 1.19 14.83
CA VAL A 244 -19.29 1.75 16.19
C VAL A 244 -20.24 2.95 16.22
N HIS A 245 -20.18 3.81 15.22
CA HIS A 245 -20.96 5.04 15.07
C HIS A 245 -21.87 4.95 13.83
N PRO A 246 -23.02 4.28 13.89
CA PRO A 246 -23.82 3.98 12.70
C PRO A 246 -24.57 5.19 12.13
N ASP A 247 -24.73 6.27 12.91
CA ASP A 247 -25.45 7.47 12.49
C ASP A 247 -24.46 8.56 11.97
N PRO A 248 -24.37 8.78 10.66
CA PRO A 248 -23.45 9.77 10.07
C PRO A 248 -23.89 11.22 10.28
N VAL A 249 -25.13 11.46 10.71
CA VAL A 249 -25.62 12.81 11.06
C VAL A 249 -25.21 13.16 12.48
N ALA A 250 -25.41 12.24 13.43
CA ALA A 250 -25.11 12.47 14.83
C ALA A 250 -23.60 12.46 15.10
N VAL A 251 -22.86 11.60 14.40
CA VAL A 251 -21.40 11.44 14.57
C VAL A 251 -20.76 11.33 13.18
N PRO A 252 -20.53 12.48 12.48
CA PRO A 252 -19.94 12.50 11.14
C PRO A 252 -18.55 11.87 11.08
N GLY A 253 -17.70 12.16 12.05
CA GLY A 253 -16.34 11.62 12.16
C GLY A 253 -15.40 12.14 11.09
N PHE A 254 -15.51 13.41 10.72
CA PHE A 254 -14.70 14.01 9.66
C PHE A 254 -13.20 13.86 9.91
N THR A 255 -12.49 13.39 8.89
CA THR A 255 -11.03 13.30 8.89
C THR A 255 -10.37 14.31 7.96
N TRP A 256 -11.01 14.70 6.89
CA TRP A 256 -10.65 15.83 6.04
C TRP A 256 -11.63 16.99 6.30
N THR A 257 -11.22 18.16 6.72
CA THR A 257 -9.91 18.56 7.23
C THR A 257 -10.11 19.05 8.67
N PRO A 258 -9.06 19.22 9.48
CA PRO A 258 -9.18 19.84 10.81
C PRO A 258 -9.93 21.18 10.76
N GLY A 259 -10.61 21.52 11.87
CA GLY A 259 -11.53 22.64 11.94
C GLY A 259 -12.99 22.24 11.89
N SER A 260 -13.91 23.20 11.87
CA SER A 260 -15.34 22.93 11.85
C SER A 260 -16.01 23.40 10.55
N PRO A 261 -17.06 22.70 10.08
CA PRO A 261 -17.85 23.13 8.91
C PRO A 261 -18.40 24.56 9.04
N GLU A 262 -18.71 25.01 10.26
CA GLU A 262 -19.20 26.36 10.52
C GLU A 262 -18.12 27.42 10.29
N ALA A 263 -16.86 27.08 10.52
CA ALA A 263 -15.72 27.98 10.34
C ALA A 263 -15.29 28.07 8.86
N VAL A 264 -15.39 26.97 8.10
CA VAL A 264 -14.95 26.89 6.69
C VAL A 264 -16.12 26.44 5.79
N LYS A 265 -17.03 27.36 5.50
CA LYS A 265 -18.32 27.08 4.84
C LYS A 265 -18.25 26.46 3.44
N ASN A 266 -17.15 26.67 2.73
CA ASN A 266 -16.98 26.14 1.36
C ASN A 266 -16.21 24.81 1.32
N GLU A 267 -15.72 24.34 2.47
CA GLU A 267 -15.07 23.04 2.53
C GLU A 267 -16.11 21.93 2.57
N VAL A 268 -15.78 20.83 1.93
CA VAL A 268 -16.56 19.60 2.05
C VAL A 268 -15.84 18.70 3.05
N HIS A 269 -16.15 18.90 4.33
CA HIS A 269 -15.59 18.03 5.37
C HIS A 269 -16.13 16.62 5.19
N ASP A 270 -15.22 15.66 5.04
CA ASP A 270 -15.57 14.25 4.82
C ASP A 270 -14.72 13.32 5.69
N ARG A 271 -15.19 12.12 5.89
CA ARG A 271 -14.41 11.03 6.45
C ARG A 271 -13.85 10.22 5.28
N ILE A 272 -12.57 10.42 4.98
CA ILE A 272 -11.86 9.78 3.87
C ILE A 272 -10.72 8.88 4.33
N ASP A 273 -10.33 8.96 5.61
CA ASP A 273 -9.35 8.08 6.24
C ASP A 273 -10.08 6.96 6.97
N TRP A 274 -9.85 5.70 6.55
CA TRP A 274 -10.61 4.57 7.05
C TRP A 274 -9.74 3.45 7.60
N VAL A 275 -10.26 2.78 8.63
CA VAL A 275 -9.79 1.48 9.07
C VAL A 275 -10.88 0.45 8.76
N LEU A 276 -10.62 -0.38 7.77
CA LEU A 276 -11.53 -1.44 7.33
C LEU A 276 -11.01 -2.81 7.74
N THR A 277 -11.91 -3.77 7.95
CA THR A 277 -11.54 -5.14 8.29
C THR A 277 -12.36 -6.18 7.55
N ALA A 278 -11.73 -7.33 7.25
CA ALA A 278 -12.38 -8.52 6.73
C ALA A 278 -11.83 -9.77 7.44
N GLY A 279 -12.59 -10.87 7.40
CA GLY A 279 -12.21 -12.10 8.10
C GLY A 279 -12.47 -12.05 9.61
N PRO A 280 -11.70 -12.81 10.43
CA PRO A 280 -11.97 -13.00 11.86
C PRO A 280 -11.44 -11.84 12.72
N ALA A 281 -11.94 -10.64 12.47
CA ALA A 281 -11.73 -9.45 13.31
C ALA A 281 -13.05 -8.69 13.46
N THR A 282 -13.32 -8.14 14.66
CA THR A 282 -14.55 -7.40 14.96
C THR A 282 -14.20 -6.11 15.70
N ALA A 283 -14.62 -4.97 15.14
CA ALA A 283 -14.44 -3.68 15.78
C ALA A 283 -15.32 -3.57 17.04
N ARG A 284 -14.70 -3.12 18.14
CA ARG A 284 -15.34 -2.84 19.43
C ARG A 284 -15.42 -1.34 19.72
N ASP A 285 -14.41 -0.59 19.27
CA ASP A 285 -14.26 0.84 19.47
C ASP A 285 -13.61 1.44 18.24
N SER A 286 -13.92 2.70 17.95
CA SER A 286 -13.30 3.45 16.86
C SER A 286 -13.42 4.94 17.18
N ARG A 287 -12.30 5.65 17.11
CA ARG A 287 -12.18 7.05 17.54
C ARG A 287 -11.41 7.87 16.55
N VAL A 288 -11.83 9.13 16.41
CA VAL A 288 -11.07 10.15 15.69
C VAL A 288 -10.01 10.75 16.61
N VAL A 289 -8.78 10.82 16.10
CA VAL A 289 -7.63 11.49 16.69
C VAL A 289 -7.42 12.79 15.94
N GLY A 290 -7.40 13.93 16.62
CA GLY A 290 -7.34 15.22 15.94
C GLY A 290 -7.05 16.39 16.87
N GLU A 291 -7.23 17.59 16.36
CA GLU A 291 -7.03 18.84 17.11
C GLU A 291 -7.97 18.95 18.30
N ALA A 292 -7.46 19.54 19.38
CA ALA A 292 -8.26 19.78 20.57
C ALA A 292 -9.44 20.75 20.28
N GLY A 293 -10.66 20.29 20.57
CA GLY A 293 -11.89 21.04 20.33
C GLY A 293 -12.47 20.86 18.92
N GLY A 294 -11.86 20.03 18.07
CA GLY A 294 -12.42 19.64 16.79
C GLY A 294 -13.73 18.85 16.94
N PRO A 295 -14.70 18.99 16.03
CA PRO A 295 -15.92 18.20 16.08
C PRO A 295 -15.60 16.69 15.93
N ASP A 296 -16.27 15.87 16.73
CA ASP A 296 -16.11 14.39 16.78
C ASP A 296 -14.69 13.90 17.12
N VAL A 297 -13.81 14.76 17.62
CA VAL A 297 -12.47 14.37 18.08
C VAL A 297 -12.57 13.76 19.48
N GLU A 298 -12.42 12.44 19.60
CA GLU A 298 -12.47 11.73 20.88
C GLU A 298 -11.08 11.60 21.53
N ILE A 299 -9.99 11.69 20.74
CA ILE A 299 -8.62 11.71 21.23
C ILE A 299 -7.98 13.03 20.79
N PRO A 300 -8.11 14.09 21.62
CA PRO A 300 -7.58 15.39 21.28
C PRO A 300 -6.07 15.46 21.46
N PHE A 301 -5.39 16.15 20.53
CA PHE A 301 -3.97 16.44 20.60
C PHE A 301 -3.68 17.89 20.16
N ASN A 302 -2.67 18.55 20.75
CA ASN A 302 -2.34 19.93 20.44
C ASN A 302 -0.85 20.22 20.70
N PRO A 303 -0.11 20.82 19.76
CA PRO A 303 -0.59 21.27 18.45
C PRO A 303 -0.85 20.07 17.51
N TRP A 304 -1.89 20.16 16.67
CA TRP A 304 -2.19 19.12 15.70
C TRP A 304 -1.25 19.24 14.49
N PRO A 305 -0.53 18.16 14.10
CA PRO A 305 0.62 18.30 13.21
C PRO A 305 0.34 18.01 11.73
N THR A 306 -0.91 17.78 11.31
CA THR A 306 -1.26 17.43 9.93
C THR A 306 -2.59 18.07 9.51
N ASP A 307 -2.88 18.06 8.22
CA ASP A 307 -4.13 18.54 7.63
C ASP A 307 -5.24 17.46 7.56
N HIS A 308 -4.96 16.26 8.02
CA HIS A 308 -5.95 15.21 8.25
C HIS A 308 -6.13 14.94 9.75
N ARG A 309 -7.25 14.30 10.12
CA ARG A 309 -7.40 13.61 11.40
C ARG A 309 -7.21 12.12 11.20
N GLY A 310 -6.65 11.44 12.21
CA GLY A 310 -6.50 9.98 12.18
C GLY A 310 -7.72 9.25 12.73
N VAL A 311 -7.82 7.98 12.39
CA VAL A 311 -8.80 7.05 12.96
C VAL A 311 -8.08 5.89 13.62
N VAL A 312 -8.33 5.64 14.91
CA VAL A 312 -7.85 4.46 15.63
C VAL A 312 -9.03 3.59 16.05
N SER A 313 -8.96 2.31 15.68
CA SER A 313 -10.01 1.33 15.98
C SER A 313 -9.46 0.15 16.75
N THR A 314 -10.23 -0.32 17.74
CA THR A 314 -9.92 -1.47 18.60
C THR A 314 -10.72 -2.67 18.14
N PHE A 315 -10.05 -3.81 17.97
CA PHE A 315 -10.64 -5.04 17.45
C PHE A 315 -10.41 -6.23 18.38
N ASP A 316 -11.39 -7.14 18.40
CA ASP A 316 -11.16 -8.53 18.74
C ASP A 316 -10.67 -9.26 17.50
N VAL A 317 -9.49 -9.85 17.57
CA VAL A 317 -8.85 -10.51 16.45
C VAL A 317 -8.52 -11.95 16.78
N THR A 318 -8.95 -12.87 15.94
CA THR A 318 -8.44 -14.24 15.97
C THR A 318 -7.30 -14.37 14.94
N PRO A 319 -6.03 -14.42 15.38
CA PRO A 319 -4.89 -14.46 14.45
C PRO A 319 -4.93 -15.68 13.53
N GLY A 320 -4.72 -15.45 12.24
CA GLY A 320 -4.62 -16.50 11.22
C GLY A 320 -3.34 -17.34 11.35
N VAL A 321 -3.35 -18.52 10.75
CA VAL A 321 -2.13 -19.34 10.66
C VAL A 321 -1.21 -18.72 9.62
N SER A 322 0.07 -18.54 9.96
CA SER A 322 1.08 -18.10 8.99
C SER A 322 1.23 -19.14 7.87
N PRO A 323 1.26 -18.75 6.60
CA PRO A 323 1.61 -19.67 5.54
C PRO A 323 3.08 -20.08 5.65
N VAL A 324 3.42 -21.26 5.12
CA VAL A 324 4.83 -21.64 4.95
C VAL A 324 5.47 -20.66 3.96
N MET A 325 6.47 -19.93 4.42
CA MET A 325 7.09 -18.88 3.62
C MET A 325 8.53 -18.58 4.03
N VAL A 326 9.23 -17.93 3.13
CA VAL A 326 10.48 -17.20 3.38
C VAL A 326 10.32 -15.78 2.87
N ALA A 327 10.80 -14.80 3.60
CA ALA A 327 10.69 -13.40 3.25
C ALA A 327 11.99 -12.67 3.52
N VAL A 328 12.46 -11.86 2.58
CA VAL A 328 13.62 -10.98 2.75
C VAL A 328 13.19 -9.66 3.40
N GLY A 329 14.01 -9.13 4.31
CA GLY A 329 13.71 -7.87 4.99
C GLY A 329 13.79 -6.63 4.06
N LYS A 330 14.64 -6.72 3.01
CA LYS A 330 14.76 -5.71 1.94
C LYS A 330 14.90 -6.40 0.61
N ARG A 331 14.29 -5.85 -0.43
CA ARG A 331 14.38 -6.40 -1.79
C ARG A 331 15.51 -5.81 -2.63
N SER A 332 16.06 -4.68 -2.23
CA SER A 332 17.21 -4.02 -2.85
C SER A 332 18.28 -3.82 -1.81
N LEU A 333 19.47 -4.39 -2.02
CA LEU A 333 20.62 -4.34 -1.13
C LEU A 333 21.89 -4.02 -1.89
N SER A 334 22.88 -3.47 -1.19
CA SER A 334 24.25 -3.32 -1.70
C SER A 334 25.11 -4.49 -1.25
N VAL A 335 26.11 -4.84 -2.06
CA VAL A 335 27.16 -5.81 -1.65
C VAL A 335 27.81 -5.32 -0.35
N GLY A 336 27.82 -6.19 0.65
CA GLY A 336 28.30 -5.89 2.00
C GLY A 336 27.18 -5.69 3.02
N ASP A 337 25.95 -5.45 2.57
CA ASP A 337 24.81 -5.40 3.48
C ASP A 337 24.49 -6.80 4.05
N ASP A 338 23.99 -6.83 5.26
CA ASP A 338 23.38 -8.03 5.83
C ASP A 338 22.00 -8.28 5.22
N LEU A 339 21.72 -9.54 4.86
CA LEU A 339 20.44 -10.00 4.34
C LEU A 339 19.68 -10.74 5.45
N PRO A 340 18.79 -10.10 6.21
CA PRO A 340 17.90 -10.79 7.13
C PRO A 340 16.79 -11.49 6.33
N VAL A 341 16.62 -12.78 6.59
CA VAL A 341 15.60 -13.63 5.99
C VAL A 341 14.72 -14.21 7.08
N VAL A 342 13.48 -13.78 7.11
CA VAL A 342 12.44 -14.32 8.00
C VAL A 342 11.89 -15.59 7.36
N PHE A 343 11.63 -16.62 8.15
CA PHE A 343 10.96 -17.83 7.66
C PHE A 343 9.84 -18.28 8.60
N HIS A 344 8.81 -18.87 8.00
CA HIS A 344 7.85 -19.75 8.64
C HIS A 344 7.89 -21.10 7.94
N ALA A 345 8.38 -22.11 8.62
CA ALA A 345 8.67 -23.45 8.13
C ALA A 345 7.63 -24.46 8.65
N THR A 346 7.65 -25.70 8.14
CA THR A 346 6.73 -26.76 8.60
C THR A 346 7.13 -27.36 9.94
N GLY A 347 8.35 -27.09 10.43
CA GLY A 347 8.92 -27.67 11.63
C GLY A 347 9.45 -29.10 11.43
N ARG A 348 9.63 -29.54 10.18
CA ARG A 348 10.20 -30.85 9.85
C ARG A 348 11.72 -30.79 9.93
N ARG A 349 12.31 -31.92 10.31
CA ARG A 349 13.77 -32.03 10.36
C ARG A 349 14.40 -31.89 8.98
N GLY A 350 15.50 -31.10 8.90
CA GLY A 350 16.28 -30.92 7.66
C GLY A 350 15.83 -29.74 6.80
N GLU A 351 14.85 -28.97 7.25
CA GLU A 351 14.48 -27.72 6.59
C GLU A 351 15.61 -26.70 6.71
N ARG A 352 15.83 -25.92 5.66
CA ARG A 352 16.91 -24.92 5.57
C ARG A 352 16.53 -23.77 4.66
N VAL A 353 17.15 -22.63 4.91
CA VAL A 353 17.07 -21.47 4.02
C VAL A 353 18.35 -21.40 3.20
N ALA A 354 18.21 -21.17 1.90
CA ALA A 354 19.33 -20.97 0.99
C ALA A 354 19.16 -19.66 0.21
N VAL A 355 20.29 -19.12 -0.23
CA VAL A 355 20.36 -18.04 -1.23
C VAL A 355 20.77 -18.67 -2.54
N VAL A 356 19.99 -18.44 -3.60
CA VAL A 356 20.22 -18.95 -4.95
C VAL A 356 20.19 -17.79 -5.96
N PRO A 357 20.88 -17.86 -7.10
CA PRO A 357 20.63 -16.95 -8.23
C PRO A 357 19.15 -17.01 -8.64
N ALA A 358 18.61 -15.94 -9.18
CA ALA A 358 17.20 -15.85 -9.58
C ALA A 358 16.80 -17.04 -10.48
N GLY A 359 15.68 -17.71 -10.15
CA GLY A 359 15.23 -18.93 -10.82
C GLY A 359 16.07 -20.18 -10.53
N GLY A 360 17.07 -20.10 -9.64
CA GLY A 360 17.95 -21.21 -9.28
C GLY A 360 17.27 -22.30 -8.46
N THR A 361 17.99 -23.41 -8.27
CA THR A 361 17.57 -24.56 -7.47
C THR A 361 18.48 -24.73 -6.25
N ALA A 362 18.18 -25.69 -5.38
CA ALA A 362 19.04 -26.03 -4.24
C ALA A 362 20.49 -26.32 -4.66
N ALA A 363 20.71 -26.92 -5.84
CA ALA A 363 22.04 -27.23 -6.37
C ALA A 363 22.87 -25.99 -6.76
N SER A 364 22.22 -24.87 -7.05
CA SER A 364 22.88 -23.59 -7.37
C SER A 364 23.03 -22.67 -6.15
N ALA A 365 22.78 -23.16 -4.95
CA ALA A 365 22.85 -22.36 -3.74
C ALA A 365 24.26 -21.79 -3.50
N VAL A 366 24.34 -20.47 -3.33
CA VAL A 366 25.58 -19.73 -2.99
C VAL A 366 25.78 -19.60 -1.48
N ALA A 367 24.70 -19.73 -0.70
CA ALA A 367 24.75 -19.79 0.75
C ALA A 367 23.59 -20.66 1.28
N VAL A 368 23.82 -21.41 2.35
CA VAL A 368 22.82 -22.29 2.99
C VAL A 368 22.95 -22.22 4.50
N ARG A 369 21.84 -22.15 5.21
CA ARG A 369 21.73 -22.23 6.67
C ARG A 369 20.56 -23.12 7.07
N PRO A 370 20.71 -24.04 8.04
CA PRO A 370 19.59 -24.78 8.61
C PRO A 370 18.64 -23.82 9.33
N THR A 371 17.36 -24.16 9.40
CA THR A 371 16.37 -23.38 10.18
C THR A 371 16.68 -23.36 11.68
N GLY A 372 17.43 -24.35 12.17
CA GLY A 372 17.94 -24.39 13.53
C GLY A 372 17.81 -25.77 14.20
N ALA A 373 18.41 -25.90 15.38
CA ALA A 373 18.28 -27.10 16.20
C ALA A 373 16.84 -27.23 16.73
N GLY A 374 16.27 -28.45 16.69
CA GLY A 374 14.90 -28.68 17.13
C GLY A 374 13.83 -28.35 16.10
N SER A 375 14.21 -28.01 14.86
CA SER A 375 13.29 -27.71 13.75
C SER A 375 12.27 -26.64 14.09
N PRO A 376 12.72 -25.40 14.41
CA PRO A 376 11.79 -24.31 14.72
C PRO A 376 10.91 -24.00 13.50
N THR A 377 9.65 -23.62 13.78
CA THR A 377 8.72 -23.20 12.74
C THR A 377 8.92 -21.76 12.32
N ASP A 378 9.49 -20.93 13.18
CA ASP A 378 9.66 -19.49 12.94
C ASP A 378 11.08 -19.06 13.31
N GLY A 379 11.60 -18.10 12.55
CA GLY A 379 12.89 -17.51 12.87
C GLY A 379 13.37 -16.51 11.82
N THR A 380 14.53 -15.94 12.13
CA THR A 380 15.26 -15.06 11.21
C THR A 380 16.69 -15.60 11.06
N ILE A 381 17.15 -15.71 9.83
CA ILE A 381 18.51 -16.06 9.47
C ILE A 381 19.14 -14.86 8.77
N VAL A 382 20.32 -14.45 9.19
CA VAL A 382 21.06 -13.37 8.55
C VAL A 382 22.17 -13.96 7.68
N PHE A 383 22.17 -13.61 6.39
CA PHE A 383 23.24 -13.94 5.46
C PHE A 383 24.11 -12.71 5.20
N SER A 384 25.41 -12.90 5.14
CA SER A 384 26.33 -11.88 4.64
C SER A 384 26.33 -11.87 3.12
N THR A 385 26.24 -10.69 2.50
CA THR A 385 26.31 -10.53 1.04
C THR A 385 27.71 -10.22 0.53
N THR A 386 28.72 -10.08 1.41
CA THR A 386 30.08 -9.63 1.09
C THR A 386 30.77 -10.46 -0.01
N SER A 387 30.46 -11.77 -0.09
CA SER A 387 31.05 -12.69 -1.08
C SER A 387 30.19 -12.89 -2.32
N LEU A 388 29.03 -12.24 -2.40
CA LEU A 388 28.12 -12.37 -3.53
C LEU A 388 28.43 -11.31 -4.61
N ALA A 389 28.30 -11.68 -5.86
CA ALA A 389 28.36 -10.73 -6.96
C ALA A 389 27.06 -9.91 -7.06
N PRO A 390 27.11 -8.66 -7.60
CA PRO A 390 25.88 -7.96 -7.97
C PRO A 390 25.08 -8.77 -8.99
N ASP A 391 23.83 -9.14 -8.62
CA ASP A 391 22.89 -9.90 -9.48
C ASP A 391 21.53 -9.99 -8.80
N ALA A 392 20.55 -10.58 -9.51
CA ALA A 392 19.26 -10.97 -8.97
C ALA A 392 19.36 -12.33 -8.28
N TYR A 393 18.82 -12.42 -7.05
CA TYR A 393 18.83 -13.59 -6.20
C TYR A 393 17.46 -13.90 -5.63
N GLU A 394 17.32 -15.09 -5.07
CA GLU A 394 16.18 -15.50 -4.26
C GLU A 394 16.66 -16.12 -2.94
N ALA A 395 16.02 -15.76 -1.83
CA ALA A 395 16.01 -16.58 -0.65
C ALA A 395 14.98 -17.70 -0.84
N VAL A 396 15.35 -18.95 -0.59
CA VAL A 396 14.47 -20.11 -0.74
C VAL A 396 14.40 -20.91 0.53
N LEU A 397 13.19 -21.33 0.93
CA LEU A 397 12.98 -22.32 1.98
C LEU A 397 12.92 -23.71 1.33
N LEU A 398 13.78 -24.61 1.78
CA LEU A 398 13.93 -25.96 1.27
C LEU A 398 13.53 -26.98 2.32
N ASP A 399 12.91 -28.09 1.91
CA ASP A 399 12.75 -29.28 2.74
C ASP A 399 14.01 -30.16 2.73
N ALA A 400 13.97 -31.29 3.45
CA ALA A 400 15.09 -32.23 3.54
C ALA A 400 15.44 -32.89 2.18
N SER A 401 14.54 -32.84 1.21
CA SER A 401 14.68 -33.44 -0.15
C SER A 401 15.06 -32.41 -1.20
N ASP A 402 15.47 -31.20 -0.82
CA ASP A 402 15.76 -30.08 -1.72
C ASP A 402 14.54 -29.51 -2.46
N THR A 403 13.32 -29.88 -2.04
CA THR A 403 12.10 -29.29 -2.60
C THR A 403 11.94 -27.86 -2.12
N VAL A 404 11.72 -26.92 -3.03
CA VAL A 404 11.47 -25.53 -2.70
C VAL A 404 10.03 -25.39 -2.18
N LEU A 405 9.90 -24.96 -0.91
CA LEU A 405 8.63 -24.71 -0.25
C LEU A 405 8.16 -23.25 -0.45
N SER A 406 9.11 -22.32 -0.55
CA SER A 406 8.82 -20.88 -0.73
C SER A 406 10.04 -20.18 -1.31
N ARG A 407 9.82 -19.03 -2.01
CA ARG A 407 10.85 -18.17 -2.58
C ARG A 407 10.56 -16.70 -2.29
N SER A 408 11.60 -15.90 -2.07
CA SER A 408 11.51 -14.45 -1.94
C SER A 408 12.63 -13.78 -2.73
N PRO A 409 12.32 -13.02 -3.79
CA PRO A 409 13.32 -12.40 -4.64
C PRO A 409 13.95 -11.17 -3.97
N PHE A 410 15.23 -10.91 -4.29
CA PHE A 410 15.93 -9.67 -3.98
C PHE A 410 17.02 -9.38 -5.01
N TRP A 411 17.46 -8.14 -5.06
CA TRP A 411 18.50 -7.65 -5.94
C TRP A 411 19.70 -7.19 -5.12
N LEU A 412 20.89 -7.61 -5.53
CA LEU A 412 22.15 -7.18 -4.94
C LEU A 412 22.89 -6.33 -5.94
N TYR A 413 23.17 -5.10 -5.56
CA TYR A 413 23.86 -4.12 -6.40
C TYR A 413 25.29 -3.86 -5.91
N ALA A 414 26.15 -3.36 -6.80
CA ALA A 414 27.46 -2.89 -6.38
C ALA A 414 27.31 -1.77 -5.33
N ALA A 415 28.20 -1.74 -4.35
CA ALA A 415 28.18 -0.73 -3.31
C ALA A 415 28.25 0.68 -3.93
N GLY A 416 27.29 1.55 -3.57
CA GLY A 416 27.18 2.91 -4.06
C GLY A 416 26.66 3.05 -5.49
N ALA A 417 26.16 1.99 -6.12
CA ALA A 417 25.51 2.07 -7.42
C ALA A 417 24.25 2.96 -7.33
N PRO A 418 24.13 4.02 -8.15
CA PRO A 418 22.97 4.90 -8.12
C PRO A 418 21.77 4.27 -8.80
N ALA A 419 20.57 4.72 -8.44
CA ALA A 419 19.39 4.52 -9.27
C ALA A 419 19.59 5.16 -10.65
N THR A 420 18.99 4.58 -11.67
CA THR A 420 19.03 5.12 -13.03
C THR A 420 17.64 5.19 -13.65
N VAL A 421 17.45 6.13 -14.58
CA VAL A 421 16.27 6.22 -15.42
C VAL A 421 16.68 6.69 -16.82
N ALA A 422 16.11 6.09 -17.86
CA ALA A 422 16.44 6.42 -19.24
C ALA A 422 15.21 6.30 -20.14
N THR A 423 15.16 7.10 -21.19
CA THR A 423 14.21 6.97 -22.30
C THR A 423 14.84 6.15 -23.43
N SER A 424 14.03 5.39 -24.16
CA SER A 424 14.53 4.56 -25.28
C SER A 424 15.05 5.39 -26.46
N GLN A 425 14.62 6.65 -26.58
CA GLN A 425 15.05 7.57 -27.65
C GLN A 425 15.31 8.97 -27.06
N SER A 426 16.11 9.76 -27.78
CA SER A 426 16.35 11.17 -27.46
C SER A 426 15.41 12.14 -28.20
N VAL A 427 14.66 11.67 -29.21
CA VAL A 427 13.68 12.45 -29.96
C VAL A 427 12.46 11.58 -30.26
N TYR A 428 11.29 12.10 -30.00
CA TYR A 428 10.00 11.48 -30.26
C TYR A 428 9.15 12.41 -31.12
N ALA A 429 8.33 11.86 -32.01
CA ALA A 429 7.27 12.62 -32.66
C ALA A 429 6.13 12.90 -31.70
N ILE A 430 5.34 13.96 -31.92
CA ILE A 430 4.14 14.22 -31.11
C ILE A 430 3.19 13.04 -31.21
N GLY A 431 2.74 12.52 -30.05
CA GLY A 431 1.89 11.34 -29.96
C GLY A 431 2.60 9.99 -30.07
N GLU A 432 3.91 9.96 -30.30
CA GLU A 432 4.69 8.75 -30.23
C GLU A 432 4.85 8.29 -28.78
N PRO A 433 4.57 7.01 -28.43
CA PRO A 433 4.74 6.49 -27.08
C PRO A 433 6.19 6.62 -26.60
N ILE A 434 6.37 7.05 -25.33
CA ILE A 434 7.68 7.28 -24.73
C ILE A 434 7.97 6.11 -23.78
N GLU A 435 8.86 5.21 -24.21
CA GLU A 435 9.32 4.09 -23.40
C GLU A 435 10.42 4.55 -22.44
N VAL A 436 10.27 4.20 -21.16
CA VAL A 436 11.15 4.57 -20.07
C VAL A 436 11.57 3.31 -19.31
N SER A 437 12.87 3.18 -19.04
CA SER A 437 13.43 2.13 -18.19
C SER A 437 14.05 2.72 -16.93
N TRP A 438 14.04 1.94 -15.84
CA TRP A 438 14.71 2.30 -14.60
C TRP A 438 15.39 1.09 -13.96
N THR A 439 16.39 1.34 -13.10
CA THR A 439 17.09 0.34 -12.29
C THR A 439 17.40 0.89 -10.90
N HIS A 440 17.63 0.01 -9.94
CA HIS A 440 18.03 0.34 -8.56
C HIS A 440 17.03 1.21 -7.79
N ALA A 441 15.73 1.17 -8.16
CA ALA A 441 14.71 1.74 -7.31
C ALA A 441 14.65 0.97 -5.97
N PRO A 442 14.33 1.63 -4.84
CA PRO A 442 14.16 0.94 -3.56
C PRO A 442 13.02 -0.08 -3.58
N GLY A 443 12.06 0.07 -4.51
CA GLY A 443 10.87 -0.77 -4.63
C GLY A 443 9.81 -0.43 -3.59
N MET A 444 9.70 0.85 -3.20
CA MET A 444 8.61 1.35 -2.40
C MET A 444 7.30 1.29 -3.20
N ARG A 445 6.18 1.17 -2.52
CA ARG A 445 4.88 1.07 -3.19
C ARG A 445 4.58 2.28 -4.05
N TRP A 446 4.94 3.45 -3.58
CA TRP A 446 4.65 4.73 -4.22
C TRP A 446 5.87 5.36 -4.91
N ASP A 447 6.90 4.56 -5.27
CA ASP A 447 7.92 5.04 -6.20
C ASP A 447 7.29 5.29 -7.56
N TRP A 448 7.62 6.42 -8.17
CA TRP A 448 6.97 6.84 -9.41
C TRP A 448 7.92 7.53 -10.39
N LEU A 449 7.52 7.53 -11.64
CA LEU A 449 8.20 8.19 -12.75
C LEU A 449 7.37 9.39 -13.17
N GLY A 450 7.99 10.56 -13.28
CA GLY A 450 7.35 11.78 -13.75
C GLY A 450 8.08 12.40 -14.93
N ILE A 451 7.35 12.94 -15.92
CA ILE A 451 7.91 13.71 -17.02
C ILE A 451 7.91 15.20 -16.63
N TYR A 452 9.07 15.83 -16.70
CA TYR A 452 9.30 17.24 -16.35
C TYR A 452 9.93 18.01 -17.50
N SER A 453 9.87 19.35 -17.46
CA SER A 453 10.79 20.17 -18.26
C SER A 453 12.17 20.14 -17.61
N PRO A 454 13.27 20.14 -18.40
CA PRO A 454 14.63 20.10 -17.85
C PRO A 454 14.90 21.28 -16.91
N GLY A 455 15.47 20.98 -15.75
CA GLY A 455 15.83 21.98 -14.75
C GLY A 455 14.66 22.56 -13.95
N GLU A 456 13.42 22.09 -14.12
CA GLU A 456 12.34 22.42 -13.21
C GLU A 456 12.67 21.90 -11.81
N SER A 457 12.33 22.68 -10.77
CA SER A 457 12.48 22.24 -9.40
C SER A 457 11.58 21.02 -9.19
N GLY A 458 12.16 19.89 -8.79
CA GLY A 458 11.42 18.71 -8.33
C GLY A 458 10.97 18.85 -6.89
N ASN A 459 11.36 19.92 -6.21
CA ASN A 459 10.94 20.17 -4.85
C ASN A 459 9.60 20.90 -4.86
N SER A 460 8.53 20.23 -4.49
CA SER A 460 7.18 20.77 -4.35
C SER A 460 7.16 22.05 -3.51
N LYS A 461 7.96 22.11 -2.43
CA LYS A 461 8.09 23.27 -1.54
C LYS A 461 8.38 24.59 -2.27
N LEU A 462 9.24 24.57 -3.28
CA LEU A 462 9.64 25.78 -4.02
C LEU A 462 8.65 26.14 -5.14
N ALA A 463 7.96 25.16 -5.70
CA ALA A 463 6.98 25.38 -6.75
C ALA A 463 5.64 25.95 -6.20
N THR A 464 5.26 25.56 -4.98
CA THR A 464 4.01 25.97 -4.35
C THR A 464 3.97 27.38 -3.86
N THR A 465 5.07 27.89 -3.35
CA THR A 465 5.14 29.26 -2.84
C THR A 465 4.91 30.33 -3.91
N ARG A 466 4.90 29.95 -5.18
CA ARG A 466 4.79 30.89 -6.30
C ARG A 466 3.43 30.98 -6.98
N ASN A 467 2.55 29.98 -6.93
CA ASN A 467 1.37 29.96 -7.82
C ASN A 467 0.05 29.43 -7.27
N SER A 468 -0.05 28.84 -6.11
CA SER A 468 -1.34 28.44 -5.51
C SER A 468 -1.19 28.12 -4.03
N GLY A 469 -2.20 28.38 -3.25
CA GLY A 469 -2.18 28.13 -1.79
C GLY A 469 -2.19 26.64 -1.40
N TYR A 470 -1.96 25.75 -2.33
CA TYR A 470 -1.79 24.31 -2.12
C TYR A 470 -0.66 23.78 -2.99
N GLY A 471 0.17 22.95 -2.39
CA GLY A 471 1.36 22.36 -2.90
C GLY A 471 1.40 22.06 -4.39
N GLY A 472 2.07 22.90 -5.16
CA GLY A 472 2.31 22.65 -6.56
C GLY A 472 3.31 21.52 -6.70
N ASN A 473 2.83 20.42 -7.10
CA ASN A 473 3.55 19.21 -7.41
C ASN A 473 4.52 19.43 -8.55
N GLY A 474 5.64 20.11 -8.34
CA GLY A 474 6.76 20.26 -9.27
C GLY A 474 6.46 20.10 -10.76
N HIS A 475 5.32 20.56 -11.24
CA HIS A 475 4.94 20.65 -12.65
C HIS A 475 5.18 19.40 -13.53
N TYR A 476 5.12 18.19 -12.96
CA TYR A 476 5.17 16.98 -13.79
C TYR A 476 4.01 16.95 -14.79
N ARG A 477 4.28 16.47 -16.01
CA ARG A 477 3.32 16.46 -17.11
C ARG A 477 2.43 15.21 -17.05
N LEU A 478 3.08 14.07 -17.00
CA LEU A 478 2.50 12.74 -16.91
C LEU A 478 3.26 11.96 -15.86
N TYR A 479 2.62 10.95 -15.26
CA TYR A 479 3.28 10.10 -14.29
C TYR A 479 2.84 8.64 -14.38
N ALA A 480 3.67 7.75 -13.81
CA ALA A 480 3.39 6.33 -13.68
C ALA A 480 4.08 5.78 -12.43
N TYR A 481 3.38 4.96 -11.64
CA TYR A 481 3.99 4.25 -10.51
C TYR A 481 4.84 3.07 -10.97
N THR A 482 5.98 2.82 -10.30
CA THR A 482 6.84 1.65 -10.53
C THR A 482 6.23 0.36 -9.98
N ARG A 483 5.18 0.45 -9.15
CA ARG A 483 4.44 -0.68 -8.53
C ARG A 483 5.36 -1.63 -7.80
N THR A 484 6.24 -1.09 -6.97
CA THR A 484 7.25 -1.84 -6.19
C THR A 484 8.35 -2.53 -7.01
N ALA A 485 8.40 -2.31 -8.30
CA ALA A 485 9.46 -2.87 -9.14
C ALA A 485 10.77 -2.12 -8.89
N ILE A 486 11.83 -2.87 -8.60
CA ILE A 486 13.18 -2.36 -8.39
C ILE A 486 13.82 -1.94 -9.71
N GLU A 487 13.47 -2.65 -10.77
CA GLU A 487 13.84 -2.34 -12.15
C GLU A 487 12.68 -2.68 -13.09
N GLY A 488 12.63 -2.05 -14.24
CA GLY A 488 11.55 -2.30 -15.19
C GLY A 488 11.50 -1.31 -16.33
N THR A 489 10.41 -1.43 -17.08
CA THR A 489 10.04 -0.51 -18.17
C THR A 489 8.59 -0.10 -18.04
N THR A 490 8.27 1.12 -18.45
CA THR A 490 6.90 1.61 -18.64
C THR A 490 6.83 2.45 -19.91
N THR A 491 5.62 2.67 -20.41
CA THR A 491 5.40 3.48 -21.60
C THR A 491 4.42 4.60 -21.28
N PHE A 492 4.83 5.85 -21.48
CA PHE A 492 3.92 6.99 -21.44
C PHE A 492 3.19 7.11 -22.76
N ASN A 493 1.87 7.13 -22.69
CA ASN A 493 0.94 7.19 -23.83
C ASN A 493 -0.41 7.80 -23.39
N ALA A 494 -1.45 7.62 -24.17
CA ALA A 494 -2.79 8.14 -23.89
C ALA A 494 -3.43 7.58 -22.60
N ASP A 495 -2.97 6.42 -22.13
CA ASP A 495 -3.50 5.75 -20.91
C ASP A 495 -2.73 6.13 -19.64
N SER A 496 -1.71 6.99 -19.76
CA SER A 496 -0.89 7.42 -18.61
C SER A 496 -1.65 8.37 -17.71
N PHE A 497 -1.33 8.35 -16.42
CA PHE A 497 -1.88 9.32 -15.49
C PHE A 497 -1.46 10.73 -15.86
N VAL A 498 -2.43 11.63 -15.80
CA VAL A 498 -2.27 13.02 -16.17
C VAL A 498 -1.88 13.83 -14.94
N GLY A 499 -0.82 14.61 -15.07
CA GLY A 499 -0.44 15.63 -14.10
C GLY A 499 -0.90 17.02 -14.56
N TYR A 500 0.07 17.89 -14.85
CA TYR A 500 -0.20 19.26 -15.32
C TYR A 500 -0.23 19.41 -16.85
N SER A 501 -0.30 18.32 -17.57
CA SER A 501 -0.43 18.31 -19.04
C SER A 501 -1.28 17.12 -19.47
N THR A 502 -1.72 17.15 -20.71
CA THR A 502 -2.47 16.05 -21.33
C THR A 502 -1.59 15.35 -22.36
N TRP A 503 -1.96 14.12 -22.69
CA TRP A 503 -1.40 13.43 -23.85
C TRP A 503 -2.08 13.93 -25.13
N PRO A 504 -1.37 14.11 -26.25
CA PRO A 504 0.09 14.00 -26.39
C PRO A 504 0.84 15.21 -25.81
N LEU A 505 2.07 14.98 -25.37
CA LEU A 505 2.96 16.07 -24.97
C LEU A 505 3.19 17.04 -26.12
N GLN A 506 3.19 18.33 -25.81
CA GLN A 506 3.48 19.37 -26.80
C GLN A 506 4.96 19.33 -27.21
N PRO A 507 5.32 19.84 -28.41
CA PRO A 507 6.71 19.99 -28.80
C PRO A 507 7.51 20.76 -27.76
N GLY A 508 8.66 20.18 -27.33
CA GLY A 508 9.47 20.74 -26.26
C GLY A 508 10.61 19.84 -25.83
N ASN A 509 11.37 20.27 -24.82
CA ASN A 509 12.41 19.48 -24.17
C ASN A 509 11.85 18.96 -22.85
N TYR A 510 12.14 17.69 -22.55
CA TYR A 510 11.65 16.99 -21.37
C TYR A 510 12.74 16.11 -20.76
N GLU A 511 12.55 15.72 -19.52
CA GLU A 511 13.32 14.70 -18.81
C GLU A 511 12.36 13.82 -17.99
N VAL A 512 12.74 12.58 -17.71
CA VAL A 512 12.03 11.70 -16.79
C VAL A 512 12.78 11.66 -15.47
N ARG A 513 12.05 11.70 -14.37
CA ARG A 513 12.60 11.54 -13.03
C ARG A 513 11.99 10.32 -12.37
N LEU A 514 12.83 9.57 -11.66
CA LEU A 514 12.40 8.55 -10.70
C LEU A 514 12.32 9.23 -9.33
N LEU A 515 11.12 9.27 -8.78
CA LEU A 515 10.81 9.89 -7.50
C LEU A 515 10.40 8.80 -6.49
N LEU A 516 10.71 9.01 -5.22
CA LEU A 516 10.61 7.97 -4.21
C LEU A 516 9.42 8.21 -3.29
N ASP A 517 8.71 7.14 -2.99
CA ASP A 517 7.83 6.95 -1.86
C ASP A 517 6.75 8.05 -1.71
N ASP A 518 6.05 8.35 -2.81
CA ASP A 518 5.05 9.42 -2.96
C ASP A 518 5.61 10.85 -2.86
N GLY A 519 6.89 10.99 -2.56
CA GLY A 519 7.56 12.29 -2.46
C GLY A 519 8.06 12.83 -3.80
N TYR A 520 8.60 14.04 -3.76
CA TYR A 520 9.10 14.75 -4.95
C TYR A 520 10.62 14.79 -5.04
N ARG A 521 11.33 14.06 -4.19
CA ARG A 521 12.78 13.95 -4.24
C ARG A 521 13.19 12.96 -5.33
N SER A 522 13.91 13.45 -6.33
CA SER A 522 14.42 12.64 -7.43
C SER A 522 15.59 11.76 -6.97
N ALA A 523 15.46 10.43 -7.18
CA ALA A 523 16.56 9.47 -7.02
C ALA A 523 17.42 9.37 -8.28
N ALA A 524 16.82 9.58 -9.46
CA ALA A 524 17.48 9.58 -10.75
C ALA A 524 16.76 10.50 -11.73
N THR A 525 17.51 11.02 -12.70
CA THR A 525 16.98 11.86 -13.79
C THR A 525 17.58 11.38 -15.09
N SER A 526 16.73 11.22 -16.13
CA SER A 526 17.18 10.80 -17.46
C SER A 526 17.98 11.89 -18.16
N ALA A 527 18.72 11.51 -19.22
CA ALA A 527 19.14 12.48 -20.22
C ALA A 527 17.89 13.19 -20.79
N PRO A 528 17.98 14.50 -21.14
CA PRO A 528 16.88 15.20 -21.79
C PRO A 528 16.51 14.58 -23.14
N PHE A 529 15.22 14.56 -23.45
CA PHE A 529 14.68 14.16 -24.75
C PHE A 529 13.79 15.27 -25.33
N LYS A 530 13.53 15.20 -26.64
CA LYS A 530 12.70 16.17 -27.35
C LYS A 530 11.43 15.53 -27.88
N VAL A 531 10.33 16.27 -27.81
CA VAL A 531 9.12 16.01 -28.59
C VAL A 531 9.10 17.03 -29.73
N VAL A 532 8.92 16.55 -30.95
CA VAL A 532 8.93 17.39 -32.17
C VAL A 532 7.66 17.19 -32.97
N GLN A 533 7.29 18.21 -33.77
CA GLN A 533 6.27 18.01 -34.79
C GLN A 533 6.81 17.11 -35.90
N PRO A 534 5.97 16.25 -36.51
CA PRO A 534 6.34 15.38 -37.61
C PRO A 534 6.88 16.18 -38.81
#